data_6a41aad41144e02be1e5f963106fadfc
#
_entry.id   6a41aad41144e02be1e5f963106fadfc
#
_cell.length_a   1.000
_cell.length_b   1.000
_cell.length_c   1.000
_cell.angle_alpha   90.00
_cell.angle_beta   90.00
_cell.angle_gamma   90.00
#
_symmetry.space_group_name_H-M   'P 1'
#
loop_
_entity.id
_entity.type
_entity.pdbx_description
1 polymer ?
#
loop_
_entity_poly.entity_id
_entity_poly.type
_entity_poly.pdbx_seq_one_letter_code
_entity_poly.pdbx_strand_id
1 'polypeptide(L)'
;MCTIERGEAMSRDVTISLTSIQWQDDEKSETELLTRAKLAHKDGWDIISYEDTSATGFEGSVTTIKINKGKTASIIREGAANSVLCLETGRKHYCQYGTPYGNLQIGVFTHQIKNSIEKDGRVYLKYTLDLNSSYLSDNEIIMTVQNS
;
A
#
# COMPACT_ATOMS: atom_id res chain seq x y z
N MET A 1 8.62 11.99 -4.94
CA MET A 1 9.14 10.95 -5.82
C MET A 1 9.44 9.69 -5.02
N CYS A 2 8.85 8.60 -5.43
CA CYS A 2 8.97 7.34 -4.68
C CYS A 2 10.16 6.54 -5.21
N THR A 3 11.36 6.91 -4.80
CA THR A 3 12.57 6.21 -5.19
C THR A 3 13.03 5.33 -4.06
N ILE A 4 13.23 4.05 -4.36
CA ILE A 4 13.79 3.10 -3.40
C ILE A 4 15.25 2.93 -3.77
N GLU A 5 16.13 3.32 -2.87
CA GLU A 5 17.54 3.10 -3.05
C GLU A 5 17.89 1.68 -2.62
N ARG A 6 18.48 0.91 -3.52
CA ARG A 6 18.85 -0.47 -3.25
C ARG A 6 20.18 -0.54 -2.53
N GLY A 7 20.32 -1.48 -1.63
CA GLY A 7 21.57 -1.86 -1.02
C GLY A 7 22.06 -1.02 0.13
N GLU A 8 21.36 0.05 0.48
CA GLU A 8 21.79 0.93 1.58
C GLU A 8 21.01 0.75 2.86
N ALA A 9 19.77 0.30 2.78
CA ALA A 9 18.96 0.06 3.96
C ALA A 9 19.12 -1.38 4.42
N MET A 10 19.39 -1.57 5.70
CA MET A 10 19.41 -2.91 6.27
C MET A 10 17.98 -3.40 6.38
N SER A 11 17.67 -4.48 5.69
CA SER A 11 16.35 -5.09 5.75
C SER A 11 16.38 -6.36 6.59
N ARG A 12 15.26 -6.67 7.21
CA ARG A 12 15.09 -7.91 7.95
C ARG A 12 13.84 -8.63 7.46
N ASP A 13 13.84 -9.95 7.62
CA ASP A 13 12.69 -10.76 7.29
C ASP A 13 11.65 -10.65 8.38
N VAL A 14 10.43 -10.44 7.98
CA VAL A 14 9.27 -10.39 8.88
C VAL A 14 8.15 -11.21 8.27
N THR A 15 7.13 -11.49 9.08
CA THR A 15 5.88 -12.05 8.60
C THR A 15 4.82 -10.97 8.72
N ILE A 16 4.05 -10.77 7.66
CA ILE A 16 2.96 -9.80 7.69
C ILE A 16 1.61 -10.48 7.54
N SER A 17 0.64 -9.94 8.25
CA SER A 17 -0.77 -10.24 8.05
C SER A 17 -1.40 -8.99 7.47
N LEU A 18 -1.93 -9.10 6.27
CA LEU A 18 -2.49 -7.98 5.53
C LEU A 18 -3.95 -8.21 5.28
N THR A 19 -4.80 -7.28 5.70
CA THR A 19 -6.21 -7.28 5.40
C THR A 19 -6.53 -6.05 4.58
N SER A 20 -7.09 -6.24 3.39
CA SER A 20 -7.56 -5.16 2.52
C SER A 20 -9.06 -5.21 2.46
N ILE A 21 -9.70 -4.10 2.78
CA ILE A 21 -11.16 -3.97 2.75
C ILE A 21 -11.51 -2.92 1.70
N GLN A 22 -12.41 -3.27 0.80
CA GLN A 22 -12.86 -2.36 -0.24
C GLN A 22 -14.38 -2.27 -0.21
N TRP A 23 -14.88 -1.05 -0.22
CA TRP A 23 -16.31 -0.76 -0.31
C TRP A 23 -16.58 -0.09 -1.65
N GLN A 24 -17.48 -0.67 -2.45
CA GLN A 24 -17.98 -0.06 -3.67
C GLN A 24 -19.49 0.03 -3.54
N ASP A 25 -19.99 1.24 -3.37
CA ASP A 25 -21.39 1.47 -3.04
C ASP A 25 -21.76 0.68 -1.77
N ASP A 26 -22.69 -0.24 -1.81
CA ASP A 26 -23.08 -1.03 -0.66
C ASP A 26 -22.37 -2.40 -0.59
N GLU A 27 -21.44 -2.64 -1.51
CA GLU A 27 -20.73 -3.91 -1.54
C GLU A 27 -19.38 -3.83 -0.88
N LYS A 28 -19.14 -4.78 0.02
CA LYS A 28 -17.87 -4.92 0.72
C LYS A 28 -17.12 -6.14 0.20
N SER A 29 -15.87 -5.96 -0.15
CA SER A 29 -14.98 -7.09 -0.40
C SER A 29 -13.79 -7.03 0.52
N GLU A 30 -13.29 -8.18 0.90
CA GLU A 30 -12.19 -8.30 1.86
C GLU A 30 -11.20 -9.34 1.38
N THR A 31 -9.92 -8.99 1.45
CA THR A 31 -8.83 -9.88 1.05
C THR A 31 -7.87 -10.02 2.23
N GLU A 32 -7.45 -11.22 2.52
CA GLU A 32 -6.48 -11.49 3.58
C GLU A 32 -5.26 -12.18 3.00
N LEU A 33 -4.09 -11.77 3.45
CA LEU A 33 -2.82 -12.35 3.04
C LEU A 33 -1.91 -12.49 4.24
N LEU A 34 -1.40 -13.71 4.45
CA LEU A 34 -0.35 -13.98 5.42
C LEU A 34 0.88 -14.39 4.64
N THR A 35 1.96 -13.62 4.72
CA THR A 35 3.14 -13.88 3.92
C THR A 35 4.40 -13.33 4.56
N ARG A 36 5.54 -13.78 4.05
CA ARG A 36 6.82 -13.21 4.42
C ARG A 36 7.05 -11.91 3.69
N ALA A 37 7.75 -11.00 4.33
CA ALA A 37 8.07 -9.70 3.77
C ALA A 37 9.45 -9.26 4.22
N LYS A 38 9.94 -8.21 3.57
CA LYS A 38 11.18 -7.53 3.99
C LYS A 38 10.79 -6.19 4.59
N LEU A 39 11.33 -5.89 5.76
CA LEU A 39 11.13 -4.61 6.42
C LEU A 39 12.47 -3.87 6.53
N ALA A 40 12.50 -2.64 6.08
CA ALA A 40 13.65 -1.77 6.19
C ALA A 40 13.25 -0.43 6.79
N HIS A 41 14.20 0.21 7.44
CA HIS A 41 14.04 1.56 7.97
C HIS A 41 15.13 2.43 7.36
N LYS A 42 14.73 3.55 6.75
CA LYS A 42 15.70 4.45 6.14
C LYS A 42 15.16 5.88 6.14
N ASP A 43 15.95 6.80 6.68
CA ASP A 43 15.65 8.24 6.67
C ASP A 43 14.24 8.60 7.16
N GLY A 44 13.79 7.91 8.21
CA GLY A 44 12.47 8.15 8.77
C GLY A 44 11.34 7.42 8.07
N TRP A 45 11.67 6.58 7.11
CA TRP A 45 10.68 5.76 6.37
C TRP A 45 10.75 4.31 6.80
N ASP A 46 9.58 3.70 6.94
CA ASP A 46 9.44 2.25 7.06
C ASP A 46 9.07 1.73 5.69
N ILE A 47 9.80 0.73 5.21
CA ILE A 47 9.63 0.18 3.86
C ILE A 47 9.37 -1.30 3.97
N ILE A 48 8.19 -1.74 3.53
CA ILE A 48 7.77 -3.14 3.57
C ILE A 48 7.55 -3.62 2.15
N SER A 49 8.24 -4.71 1.77
CA SER A 49 8.09 -5.31 0.44
C SER A 49 7.67 -6.75 0.55
N TYR A 50 6.71 -7.17 -0.26
CA TYR A 50 6.25 -8.55 -0.30
C TYR A 50 5.81 -8.94 -1.72
N GLU A 51 5.85 -10.24 -2.00
CA GLU A 51 5.35 -10.77 -3.26
C GLU A 51 3.84 -10.96 -3.17
N ASP A 52 3.13 -10.48 -4.18
CA ASP A 52 1.70 -10.70 -4.28
C ASP A 52 1.42 -12.14 -4.69
N THR A 53 0.27 -12.65 -4.26
CA THR A 53 -0.19 -14.00 -4.56
C THR A 53 -1.57 -13.93 -5.21
N SER A 54 -2.12 -15.10 -5.57
CA SER A 54 -3.48 -15.16 -6.06
C SER A 54 -4.51 -14.60 -5.07
N ALA A 55 -4.18 -14.61 -3.76
CA ALA A 55 -5.07 -14.08 -2.73
C ALA A 55 -5.33 -12.58 -2.89
N THR A 56 -4.34 -11.82 -3.36
CA THR A 56 -4.51 -10.38 -3.59
C THR A 56 -5.01 -10.07 -5.00
N GLY A 57 -4.99 -11.03 -5.91
CA GLY A 57 -5.35 -10.82 -7.31
C GLY A 57 -4.22 -10.25 -8.16
N PHE A 58 -3.01 -10.10 -7.61
CA PHE A 58 -1.88 -9.49 -8.32
C PHE A 58 -0.67 -10.42 -8.39
N GLU A 59 -0.92 -11.72 -8.52
CA GLU A 59 0.14 -12.72 -8.63
C GLU A 59 1.16 -12.33 -9.71
N GLY A 60 2.44 -12.49 -9.39
CA GLY A 60 3.53 -12.10 -10.28
C GLY A 60 4.02 -10.67 -10.07
N SER A 61 3.46 -9.97 -9.09
CA SER A 61 3.85 -8.61 -8.75
C SER A 61 4.52 -8.56 -7.38
N VAL A 62 5.30 -7.51 -7.16
CA VAL A 62 5.87 -7.18 -5.85
C VAL A 62 5.27 -5.86 -5.40
N THR A 63 4.77 -5.82 -4.19
CA THR A 63 4.21 -4.59 -3.61
C THR A 63 5.17 -4.08 -2.55
N THR A 64 5.47 -2.78 -2.62
CA THR A 64 6.25 -2.08 -1.62
C THR A 64 5.38 -0.98 -1.01
N ILE A 65 5.27 -1.01 0.32
CA ILE A 65 4.56 0.03 1.07
C ILE A 65 5.62 0.83 1.81
N LYS A 66 5.67 2.13 1.54
CA LYS A 66 6.63 3.04 2.14
C LYS A 66 5.86 4.05 2.96
N ILE A 67 6.16 4.12 4.26
CA ILE A 67 5.39 4.94 5.20
C ILE A 67 6.34 5.75 6.08
N ASN A 68 6.06 7.04 6.23
CA ASN A 68 6.74 7.82 7.25
C ASN A 68 5.91 7.83 8.54
N LYS A 69 6.21 8.73 9.46
CA LYS A 69 5.55 8.78 10.77
C LYS A 69 4.13 9.34 10.70
N GLY A 70 3.26 8.73 9.88
CA GLY A 70 1.83 8.98 9.92
C GLY A 70 1.32 10.08 9.03
N LYS A 71 2.13 10.64 8.12
CA LYS A 71 1.69 11.75 7.30
C LYS A 71 1.58 11.40 5.82
N THR A 72 2.55 10.67 5.30
CA THR A 72 2.56 10.28 3.89
C THR A 72 2.91 8.80 3.76
N ALA A 73 2.42 8.19 2.70
CA ALA A 73 2.70 6.81 2.36
C ALA A 73 2.64 6.63 0.85
N SER A 74 3.26 5.56 0.38
CA SER A 74 3.20 5.17 -1.02
C SER A 74 2.96 3.68 -1.10
N ILE A 75 2.13 3.26 -2.04
CA ILE A 75 1.91 1.84 -2.33
C ILE A 75 2.35 1.64 -3.77
N ILE A 76 3.45 0.93 -3.96
CA ILE A 76 4.08 0.73 -5.26
C ILE A 76 3.98 -0.74 -5.62
N ARG A 77 3.40 -1.04 -6.76
CA ARG A 77 3.30 -2.40 -7.28
C ARG A 77 4.03 -2.49 -8.59
N GLU A 78 4.89 -3.50 -8.72
CA GLU A 78 5.73 -3.70 -9.90
C GLU A 78 5.69 -5.17 -10.32
N GLY A 79 5.73 -5.41 -11.63
CA GLY A 79 5.77 -6.75 -12.20
C GLY A 79 4.61 -6.97 -13.14
N ALA A 80 3.83 -8.04 -12.92
CA ALA A 80 2.66 -8.34 -13.74
C ALA A 80 1.62 -7.22 -13.69
N ALA A 81 1.52 -6.52 -12.54
CA ALA A 81 0.73 -5.31 -12.40
C ALA A 81 1.64 -4.17 -11.98
N ASN A 82 1.37 -2.97 -12.48
CA ASN A 82 2.17 -1.79 -12.15
C ASN A 82 1.27 -0.65 -11.74
N SER A 83 1.50 -0.11 -10.54
CA SER A 83 0.75 1.04 -10.04
C SER A 83 1.54 1.76 -8.96
N VAL A 84 1.26 3.04 -8.80
CA VAL A 84 1.81 3.84 -7.72
C VAL A 84 0.67 4.66 -7.15
N LEU A 85 0.39 4.47 -5.86
CA LEU A 85 -0.57 5.28 -5.13
C LEU A 85 0.19 6.13 -4.13
N CYS A 86 -0.02 7.44 -4.18
CA CYS A 86 0.59 8.38 -3.24
C CYS A 86 -0.49 8.84 -2.26
N LEU A 87 -0.21 8.66 -0.96
CA LEU A 87 -1.14 8.97 0.10
C LEU A 87 -0.57 10.08 0.97
N GLU A 88 -1.40 11.07 1.25
CA GLU A 88 -1.06 12.15 2.18
C GLU A 88 -2.33 12.52 2.94
N THR A 89 -2.30 12.40 4.25
CA THR A 89 -3.49 12.62 5.08
C THR A 89 -4.11 13.99 4.84
N GLY A 90 -5.41 13.99 4.55
CA GLY A 90 -6.17 15.21 4.33
C GLY A 90 -5.99 15.83 2.96
N ARG A 91 -5.30 15.16 2.05
CA ARG A 91 -5.06 15.66 0.69
C ARG A 91 -5.44 14.67 -0.37
N LYS A 92 -5.73 15.19 -1.56
CA LYS A 92 -6.01 14.39 -2.74
C LYS A 92 -4.80 14.44 -3.68
N HIS A 93 -4.33 13.26 -4.08
CA HIS A 93 -3.29 13.11 -5.07
C HIS A 93 -3.83 12.41 -6.30
N TYR A 94 -3.28 12.72 -7.46
CA TYR A 94 -3.63 12.05 -8.70
C TYR A 94 -2.50 11.11 -9.07
N CYS A 95 -2.84 9.85 -9.30
CA CYS A 95 -1.87 8.79 -9.57
C CYS A 95 -2.22 8.10 -10.87
N GLN A 96 -1.19 7.61 -11.57
CA GLN A 96 -1.37 6.84 -12.79
C GLN A 96 -1.57 5.38 -12.44
N TYR A 97 -2.57 4.77 -13.03
CA TYR A 97 -2.86 3.36 -12.86
C TYR A 97 -2.81 2.68 -14.21
N GLY A 98 -1.86 1.75 -14.40
CA GLY A 98 -1.68 1.04 -15.66
C GLY A 98 -2.74 -0.04 -15.85
N THR A 99 -3.38 -0.03 -17.01
CA THR A 99 -4.30 -1.09 -17.44
C THR A 99 -3.89 -1.58 -18.81
N PRO A 100 -4.40 -2.78 -19.25
CA PRO A 100 -4.15 -3.23 -20.62
C PRO A 100 -4.68 -2.28 -21.69
N TYR A 101 -5.60 -1.39 -21.32
CA TYR A 101 -6.21 -0.43 -22.24
C TYR A 101 -5.61 0.96 -22.18
N GLY A 102 -4.51 1.13 -21.44
CA GLY A 102 -3.84 2.39 -21.25
C GLY A 102 -3.80 2.81 -19.80
N ASN A 103 -3.24 3.98 -19.54
CA ASN A 103 -3.13 4.52 -18.20
C ASN A 103 -4.37 5.29 -17.81
N LEU A 104 -4.89 5.02 -16.62
CA LEU A 104 -5.97 5.77 -16.01
C LEU A 104 -5.42 6.72 -14.96
N GLN A 105 -5.99 7.91 -14.87
CA GLN A 105 -5.67 8.83 -13.80
C GLN A 105 -6.67 8.63 -12.68
N ILE A 106 -6.15 8.25 -11.51
CA ILE A 106 -6.97 7.97 -10.33
C ILE A 106 -6.69 9.01 -9.27
N GLY A 107 -7.75 9.59 -8.69
CA GLY A 107 -7.64 10.46 -7.53
C GLY A 107 -7.64 9.64 -6.27
N VAL A 108 -6.72 9.96 -5.35
CA VAL A 108 -6.59 9.28 -4.06
C VAL A 108 -6.69 10.30 -2.96
N PHE A 109 -7.79 10.25 -2.20
CA PHE A 109 -7.92 11.10 -1.02
C PHE A 109 -7.68 10.25 0.22
N THR A 110 -6.68 10.63 1.01
CA THR A 110 -6.30 9.87 2.20
C THR A 110 -6.97 10.44 3.44
N HIS A 111 -7.71 9.58 4.13
CA HIS A 111 -8.40 9.94 5.37
C HIS A 111 -7.51 9.74 6.58
N GLN A 112 -6.74 8.66 6.61
CA GLN A 112 -5.95 8.32 7.78
C GLN A 112 -4.74 7.46 7.43
N ILE A 113 -3.63 7.76 8.08
CA ILE A 113 -2.41 6.94 8.05
C ILE A 113 -1.97 6.77 9.49
N LYS A 114 -1.88 5.54 9.96
CA LYS A 114 -1.32 5.22 11.27
C LYS A 114 -0.15 4.27 11.08
N ASN A 115 1.00 4.68 11.55
CA ASN A 115 2.20 3.86 11.52
C ASN A 115 2.68 3.66 12.95
N SER A 116 2.45 2.47 13.50
CA SER A 116 2.91 2.08 14.82
C SER A 116 3.78 0.82 14.76
N ILE A 117 4.54 0.67 13.67
CA ILE A 117 5.39 -0.49 13.47
C ILE A 117 6.36 -0.69 14.63
N GLU A 118 7.00 0.38 15.08
CA GLU A 118 7.99 0.31 16.15
C GLU A 118 7.37 -0.05 17.50
N LYS A 119 6.12 0.33 17.71
CA LYS A 119 5.46 0.14 18.99
C LYS A 119 4.77 -1.22 19.09
N ASP A 120 3.90 -1.53 18.14
CA ASP A 120 3.09 -2.75 18.19
C ASP A 120 3.02 -3.48 16.85
N GLY A 121 3.80 -3.08 15.87
CA GLY A 121 3.86 -3.74 14.58
C GLY A 121 2.65 -3.50 13.69
N ARG A 122 1.91 -2.41 13.88
CA ARG A 122 0.68 -2.17 13.13
C ARG A 122 0.76 -1.00 12.18
N VAL A 123 0.09 -1.16 11.04
CA VAL A 123 -0.10 -0.10 10.04
C VAL A 123 -1.57 -0.08 9.65
N TYR A 124 -2.13 1.12 9.57
CA TYR A 124 -3.50 1.32 9.11
C TYR A 124 -3.55 2.44 8.09
N LEU A 125 -4.14 2.17 6.93
CA LEU A 125 -4.33 3.16 5.86
C LEU A 125 -5.81 3.18 5.48
N LYS A 126 -6.36 4.39 5.34
CA LYS A 126 -7.73 4.57 4.88
C LYS A 126 -7.77 5.65 3.81
N TYR A 127 -8.29 5.31 2.65
CA TYR A 127 -8.33 6.23 1.52
C TYR A 127 -9.51 5.95 0.61
N THR A 128 -9.89 6.98 -0.16
CA THR A 128 -10.95 6.90 -1.15
C THR A 128 -10.37 7.09 -2.53
N LEU A 129 -10.80 6.27 -3.48
CA LEU A 129 -10.41 6.36 -4.87
C LEU A 129 -11.54 6.95 -5.71
N ASP A 130 -11.16 7.78 -6.70
CA ASP A 130 -12.09 8.22 -7.72
C ASP A 130 -11.44 8.12 -9.11
N LEU A 131 -12.27 8.06 -10.13
CA LEU A 131 -11.84 8.08 -11.52
C LEU A 131 -12.53 9.27 -12.19
N ASN A 132 -11.75 10.25 -12.64
CA ASN A 132 -12.28 11.47 -13.24
C ASN A 132 -13.32 12.14 -12.33
N SER A 133 -13.03 12.22 -11.03
CA SER A 133 -13.89 12.80 -10.00
C SER A 133 -15.17 12.00 -9.73
N SER A 134 -15.32 10.83 -10.33
CA SER A 134 -16.42 9.91 -10.01
C SER A 134 -15.96 8.91 -8.96
N TYR A 135 -16.72 8.79 -7.88
CA TYR A 135 -16.39 7.86 -6.80
C TYR A 135 -16.21 6.43 -7.31
N LEU A 136 -15.14 5.78 -6.88
CA LEU A 136 -14.87 4.36 -7.17
C LEU A 136 -15.05 3.51 -5.93
N SER A 137 -14.29 3.79 -4.89
CA SER A 137 -14.26 2.91 -3.72
C SER A 137 -13.67 3.61 -2.51
N ASP A 138 -14.07 3.12 -1.34
CA ASP A 138 -13.39 3.39 -0.07
C ASP A 138 -12.55 2.18 0.27
N ASN A 139 -11.35 2.42 0.77
CA ASN A 139 -10.37 1.36 0.98
C ASN A 139 -9.72 1.47 2.34
N GLU A 140 -9.53 0.32 2.98
CA GLU A 140 -8.78 0.21 4.22
C GLU A 140 -7.73 -0.86 4.08
N ILE A 141 -6.52 -0.59 4.57
CA ILE A 141 -5.45 -1.58 4.66
C ILE A 141 -5.05 -1.69 6.11
N ILE A 142 -5.13 -2.90 6.64
CA ILE A 142 -4.72 -3.23 8.00
C ILE A 142 -3.59 -4.22 7.91
N MET A 143 -2.43 -3.84 8.41
CA MET A 143 -1.25 -4.70 8.37
C MET A 143 -0.70 -4.90 9.76
N THR A 144 -0.35 -6.14 10.08
CA THR A 144 0.36 -6.49 11.31
C THR A 144 1.69 -7.10 10.92
N VAL A 145 2.77 -6.58 11.51
CA VAL A 145 4.14 -7.04 11.25
C VAL A 145 4.61 -7.83 12.45
N GLN A 146 5.10 -9.04 12.22
CA GLN A 146 5.65 -9.90 13.25
C GLN A 146 7.06 -10.33 12.85
N ASN A 147 7.93 -10.44 13.84
CA ASN A 147 9.28 -10.96 13.58
C ASN A 147 9.19 -12.43 13.19
N SER A 148 9.97 -12.78 12.18
CA SER A 148 10.05 -14.18 11.71
C SER A 148 11.00 -14.99 12.56
#